data_69d7abf3dceccf6693f41e393013187d
#
_entry.id   69d7abf3dceccf6693f41e393013187d
#
_cell.length_a   1.000
_cell.length_b   1.000
_cell.length_c   1.000
_cell.angle_alpha   90.00
_cell.angle_beta   90.00
_cell.angle_gamma   90.00
#
_symmetry.space_group_name_H-M   'P 1'
#
loop_
_entity.id
_entity.type
_entity.pdbx_description
1 polymer ?
#
loop_
_entity_poly.entity_id
_entity_poly.type
_entity_poly.pdbx_seq_one_letter_code
_entity_poly.pdbx_strand_id
1 'polypeptide(L)' 'SNTMKTLKFKTNINCGGCVSKVTPFLNKQEGVESWEVDTNNPDKILTVETDSATEEEVKVTLQKVGFKAESID' A
#
# COMPACT_ATOMS: atom_id res chain seq x y z
N SER A 1 9.77 21.20 -6.25
CA SER A 1 8.36 20.94 -6.35
C SER A 1 8.14 19.45 -6.36
N ASN A 2 7.21 19.03 -5.63
CA ASN A 2 6.96 17.61 -5.45
C ASN A 2 5.71 17.21 -6.18
N THR A 3 5.88 16.23 -7.05
CA THR A 3 4.75 15.65 -7.74
C THR A 3 4.36 14.39 -7.00
N MET A 4 3.63 14.57 -5.94
CA MET A 4 3.15 13.42 -5.18
C MET A 4 2.06 12.73 -5.96
N LYS A 5 2.12 11.42 -5.98
CA LYS A 5 1.10 10.58 -6.59
C LYS A 5 0.35 9.83 -5.51
N THR A 6 -0.93 9.67 -5.71
CA THR A 6 -1.75 8.86 -4.83
C THR A 6 -2.10 7.58 -5.57
N LEU A 7 -1.67 6.46 -5.03
CA LEU A 7 -1.94 5.15 -5.61
C LEU A 7 -2.93 4.42 -4.71
N LYS A 8 -3.93 3.81 -5.32
CA LYS A 8 -4.92 3.06 -4.57
C LYS A 8 -4.95 1.62 -5.03
N PHE A 9 -5.03 0.72 -4.06
CA PHE A 9 -5.02 -0.70 -4.32
C PHE A 9 -6.13 -1.39 -3.56
N LYS A 10 -6.77 -2.33 -4.21
CA LYS A 10 -7.69 -3.23 -3.54
C LYS A 10 -6.87 -4.38 -2.98
N THR A 11 -6.95 -4.59 -1.67
CA THR A 11 -6.11 -5.60 -1.02
C THR A 11 -6.96 -6.52 -0.18
N ASN A 12 -6.31 -7.53 0.40
CA ASN A 12 -6.97 -8.40 1.36
C ASN A 12 -6.43 -8.18 2.78
N ILE A 13 -5.94 -6.99 3.06
CA ILE A 13 -5.47 -6.62 4.39
C ILE A 13 -6.71 -6.31 5.24
N ASN A 14 -7.19 -7.31 5.98
CA ASN A 14 -8.49 -7.20 6.61
C ASN A 14 -8.47 -7.18 8.13
N CYS A 15 -7.32 -7.01 8.74
CA CYS A 15 -7.26 -6.95 10.20
C CYS A 15 -6.05 -6.14 10.64
N GLY A 16 -6.06 -5.75 11.94
CA GLY A 16 -4.95 -4.97 12.50
C GLY A 16 -3.63 -5.71 12.47
N GLY A 17 -3.66 -7.03 12.68
CA GLY A 17 -2.45 -7.83 12.60
C GLY A 17 -1.86 -7.83 11.21
N CYS A 18 -2.73 -7.83 10.19
CA CYS A 18 -2.27 -7.76 8.80
C CYS A 18 -1.64 -6.42 8.51
N VAL A 19 -2.26 -5.33 9.00
CA VAL A 19 -1.68 -4.01 8.84
C VAL A 19 -0.31 -3.95 9.49
N SER A 20 -0.17 -4.55 10.67
CA SER A 20 1.11 -4.57 11.37
C SER A 20 2.18 -5.31 10.57
N LYS A 21 1.79 -6.33 9.82
CA LYS A 21 2.74 -7.08 9.02
C LYS A 21 3.31 -6.25 7.88
N VAL A 22 2.48 -5.44 7.26
CA VAL A 22 2.93 -4.64 6.11
C VAL A 22 3.60 -3.35 6.55
N THR A 23 3.37 -2.91 7.79
CA THR A 23 3.89 -1.63 8.29
C THR A 23 5.40 -1.49 8.07
N PRO A 24 6.24 -2.45 8.54
CA PRO A 24 7.69 -2.27 8.37
C PRO A 24 8.10 -2.29 6.91
N PHE A 25 7.40 -3.04 6.08
CA PHE A 25 7.77 -3.13 4.66
C PHE A 25 7.43 -1.85 3.93
N LEU A 26 6.26 -1.29 4.19
CA LEU A 26 5.85 -0.05 3.53
C LEU A 26 6.64 1.14 4.06
N ASN A 27 6.98 1.13 5.35
CA ASN A 27 7.79 2.22 5.90
C ASN A 27 9.20 2.23 5.35
N LYS A 28 9.71 1.07 4.94
CA LYS A 28 11.04 0.95 4.36
C LYS A 28 11.04 1.17 2.86
N GLN A 29 9.88 1.16 2.24
CA GLN A 29 9.79 1.27 0.79
C GLN A 29 10.26 2.64 0.33
N GLU A 30 11.26 2.67 -0.53
CA GLU A 30 11.75 3.92 -1.09
C GLU A 30 10.68 4.57 -1.95
N GLY A 31 10.54 5.87 -1.82
CA GLY A 31 9.58 6.61 -2.60
C GLY A 31 8.21 6.71 -1.97
N VAL A 32 7.93 5.92 -0.94
CA VAL A 32 6.63 5.98 -0.26
C VAL A 32 6.72 7.00 0.86
N GLU A 33 5.91 8.06 0.74
CA GLU A 33 5.87 9.10 1.76
C GLU A 33 4.92 8.75 2.90
N SER A 34 3.76 8.22 2.54
CA SER A 34 2.79 7.81 3.54
C SER A 34 1.87 6.76 2.92
N TRP A 35 1.17 6.05 3.78
CA TRP A 35 0.24 5.03 3.33
C TRP A 35 -0.82 4.82 4.40
N GLU A 36 -1.96 4.31 3.97
CA GLU A 36 -3.07 4.04 4.89
C GLU A 36 -3.94 2.95 4.31
N VAL A 37 -4.45 2.08 5.18
CA VAL A 37 -5.38 1.02 4.78
C VAL A 37 -6.74 1.33 5.37
N ASP A 38 -7.76 1.39 4.52
CA ASP A 38 -9.13 1.60 4.96
C ASP A 38 -9.76 0.23 5.27
N THR A 39 -9.61 -0.20 6.51
CA THR A 39 -10.11 -1.50 6.92
C THR A 39 -11.62 -1.53 7.08
N ASN A 40 -12.27 -0.38 7.09
CA ASN A 40 -13.72 -0.31 7.14
C ASN A 40 -14.35 -0.54 5.77
N ASN A 41 -13.57 -0.42 4.73
CA ASN A 41 -14.04 -0.65 3.36
C ASN A 41 -13.99 -2.15 3.08
N PRO A 42 -15.04 -2.74 2.52
CA PRO A 42 -15.01 -4.18 2.20
C PRO A 42 -13.89 -4.55 1.23
N ASP A 43 -13.43 -3.60 0.43
CA ASP A 43 -12.33 -3.84 -0.50
C ASP A 43 -10.97 -3.63 0.13
N LYS A 44 -10.92 -3.19 1.39
CA LYS A 44 -9.68 -2.97 2.12
C LYS A 44 -8.70 -2.14 1.30
N ILE A 45 -9.10 -0.93 0.98
CA ILE A 45 -8.34 -0.08 0.06
C ILE A 45 -7.08 0.43 0.74
N LEU A 46 -5.95 0.20 0.10
CA LEU A 46 -4.67 0.75 0.51
C LEU A 46 -4.40 2.00 -0.32
N THR A 47 -4.23 3.12 0.37
CA THR A 47 -3.86 4.37 -0.28
C THR A 47 -2.41 4.66 0.03
N VAL A 48 -1.61 4.86 -1.01
CA VAL A 48 -0.18 5.12 -0.87
C VAL A 48 0.14 6.45 -1.53
N GLU A 49 0.83 7.32 -0.79
CA GLU A 49 1.31 8.57 -1.36
C GLU A 49 2.81 8.44 -1.60
N THR A 50 3.20 8.62 -2.84
CA THR A 50 4.59 8.44 -3.23
C THR A 50 5.05 9.58 -4.12
N ASP A 51 6.36 9.80 -4.14
CA ASP A 51 6.95 10.73 -5.10
C ASP A 51 7.71 9.99 -6.21
N SER A 52 8.16 8.78 -5.96
CA SER A 52 8.94 8.05 -6.95
C SER A 52 8.60 6.57 -7.05
N ALA A 53 7.86 6.02 -6.09
CA ALA A 53 7.50 4.61 -6.15
C ALA A 53 6.41 4.38 -7.19
N THR A 54 6.42 3.20 -7.80
CA THR A 54 5.42 2.83 -8.79
C THR A 54 4.43 1.85 -8.20
N GLU A 55 3.32 1.68 -8.92
CA GLU A 55 2.30 0.71 -8.51
C GLU A 55 2.91 -0.68 -8.39
N GLU A 56 3.75 -1.03 -9.34
CA GLU A 56 4.34 -2.36 -9.36
C GLU A 56 5.23 -2.60 -8.15
N GLU A 57 6.00 -1.58 -7.78
CA GLU A 57 6.86 -1.71 -6.61
C GLU A 57 6.06 -1.97 -5.34
N VAL A 58 4.96 -1.25 -5.17
CA VAL A 58 4.11 -1.44 -4.00
C VAL A 58 3.46 -2.83 -4.04
N LYS A 59 3.01 -3.26 -5.22
CA LYS A 59 2.41 -4.58 -5.36
C LYS A 59 3.40 -5.68 -5.00
N VAL A 60 4.62 -5.56 -5.47
CA VAL A 60 5.66 -6.55 -5.18
C VAL A 60 5.92 -6.60 -3.68
N THR A 61 5.99 -5.42 -3.04
CA THR A 61 6.20 -5.37 -1.61
C THR A 61 5.10 -6.12 -0.86
N LEU A 62 3.85 -5.90 -1.24
CA LEU A 62 2.73 -6.57 -0.59
C LEU A 62 2.74 -8.07 -0.86
N GLN A 63 3.13 -8.48 -2.05
CA GLN A 63 3.21 -9.90 -2.38
C GLN A 63 4.27 -10.60 -1.53
N LYS A 64 5.36 -9.92 -1.24
CA LYS A 64 6.41 -10.50 -0.40
C LYS A 64 5.92 -10.79 1.00
N VAL A 65 4.95 -10.00 1.48
CA VAL A 65 4.37 -10.20 2.79
C VAL A 65 3.27 -11.26 2.75
N GLY A 66 2.79 -11.59 1.56
CA GLY A 66 1.76 -12.60 1.40
C GLY A 66 0.37 -12.04 1.15
N PHE A 67 0.28 -10.77 0.79
CA PHE A 67 -1.00 -10.14 0.51
C PHE A 67 -1.17 -9.92 -0.98
N LYS A 68 -2.42 -9.74 -1.38
CA LYS A 68 -2.75 -9.39 -2.76
C LYS A 68 -3.01 -7.91 -2.86
N ALA A 69 -2.60 -7.33 -3.96
CA ALA A 69 -2.85 -5.93 -4.22
C ALA A 69 -3.19 -5.77 -5.69
N GLU A 70 -4.24 -5.00 -5.94
CA GLU A 70 -4.70 -4.75 -7.30
C GLU A 70 -4.91 -3.26 -7.45
N SER A 71 -4.27 -2.67 -8.44
CA SER A 71 -4.42 -1.24 -8.69
C SER A 71 -5.83 -0.94 -9.16
N ILE A 72 -6.46 0.05 -8.54
CA ILE A 72 -7.84 0.43 -8.87
C ILE A 72 -7.95 1.88 -9.29
N ASP A 73 -6.81 2.55 -9.43
CA ASP A 73 -6.84 3.96 -9.78
C ASP A 73 -5.95 4.26 -10.98
#